data_19f6286a25ade4f2201602da092536ed
#
_entry.id   19f6286a25ade4f2201602da092536ed
#
_cell.length_a   1.000
_cell.length_b   1.000
_cell.length_c   1.000
_cell.angle_alpha   90.00
_cell.angle_beta   90.00
_cell.angle_gamma   90.00
#
_symmetry.space_group_name_H-M   'P 1'
#
loop_
_entity.id
_entity.type
_entity.pdbx_description
1 polymer ?
#
loop_
_entity_poly.entity_id
_entity_poly.type
_entity_poly.pdbx_seq_one_letter_code
_entity_poly.pdbx_strand_id
1 'polypeptide(L)'
;TPKERIAAVEQAIYNTPELGLVVIDGIRDMVYDINSPGESTRIISKLMQWTDDRQIHIHTILHQNKGDENARGHIGTELNNKAETVLLVEKDKNNSDISRVSAMHIRAMDFEPFAFRINDRALPELVENYAPQERKAGRPQQEPFDAYRHITEQQHRIALEAAFALKSEYGYKELEDALINAYAAVGVKLNHHKAVSLITTLRSKRMIVQENGRKYTFMPDFHY
;
A
#
# COMPACT_ATOMS: atom_id res chain seq x y z
N THR A 1 15.32 25.00 10.24
CA THR A 1 13.91 24.78 9.89
C THR A 1 13.78 24.35 8.43
N PRO A 2 12.69 23.69 8.01
CA PRO A 2 12.43 23.39 6.60
C PRO A 2 12.47 24.63 5.69
N LYS A 3 11.95 25.74 6.17
CA LYS A 3 12.00 27.01 5.41
C LYS A 3 13.43 27.48 5.13
N GLU A 4 14.30 27.38 6.12
CA GLU A 4 15.71 27.76 5.96
C GLU A 4 16.44 26.82 5.01
N ARG A 5 16.15 25.52 5.08
CA ARG A 5 16.73 24.55 4.15
C ARG A 5 16.29 24.81 2.71
N ILE A 6 15.00 25.04 2.48
CA ILE A 6 14.49 25.43 1.16
C ILE A 6 15.18 26.68 0.66
N ALA A 7 15.32 27.74 1.49
CA ALA A 7 15.98 28.95 1.09
C ALA A 7 17.48 28.76 0.77
N ALA A 8 18.18 27.92 1.56
CA ALA A 8 19.57 27.58 1.32
C ALA A 8 19.78 26.83 0.00
N VAL A 9 18.92 25.84 -0.27
CA VAL A 9 18.95 25.07 -1.53
C VAL A 9 18.62 25.98 -2.71
N GLU A 10 17.60 26.81 -2.60
CA GLU A 10 17.23 27.79 -3.64
C GLU A 10 18.38 28.72 -3.93
N GLN A 11 19.00 29.29 -2.91
CA GLN A 11 20.18 30.17 -3.06
C GLN A 11 21.34 29.44 -3.76
N ALA A 12 21.64 28.21 -3.37
CA ALA A 12 22.69 27.44 -3.99
C ALA A 12 22.40 27.16 -5.48
N ILE A 13 21.16 26.79 -5.82
CA ILE A 13 20.74 26.54 -7.20
C ILE A 13 20.90 27.78 -8.08
N TYR A 14 20.47 28.96 -7.59
CA TYR A 14 20.52 30.18 -8.40
C TYR A 14 21.91 30.81 -8.48
N ASN A 15 22.75 30.59 -7.48
CA ASN A 15 24.10 31.20 -7.42
C ASN A 15 25.21 30.31 -8.01
N THR A 16 24.92 29.01 -8.33
CA THR A 16 25.93 28.15 -8.92
C THR A 16 25.86 28.21 -10.46
N PRO A 17 26.91 28.71 -11.13
CA PRO A 17 26.97 28.74 -12.58
C PRO A 17 27.09 27.31 -13.13
N GLU A 18 26.58 27.09 -14.33
CA GLU A 18 26.65 25.80 -15.08
C GLU A 18 26.18 24.58 -14.28
N LEU A 19 25.26 24.77 -13.36
CA LEU A 19 24.66 23.70 -12.57
C LEU A 19 23.80 22.80 -13.46
N GLY A 20 24.09 21.50 -13.50
CA GLY A 20 23.32 20.53 -14.30
C GLY A 20 22.54 19.51 -13.43
N LEU A 21 23.05 19.20 -12.23
CA LEU A 21 22.48 18.18 -11.36
C LEU A 21 22.45 18.66 -9.90
N VAL A 22 21.32 18.43 -9.25
CA VAL A 22 21.14 18.63 -7.81
C VAL A 22 20.67 17.34 -7.17
N VAL A 23 21.27 16.95 -6.07
CA VAL A 23 20.83 15.80 -5.26
C VAL A 23 20.33 16.30 -3.92
N ILE A 24 19.07 15.99 -3.60
CA ILE A 24 18.45 16.31 -2.32
C ILE A 24 18.28 15.01 -1.53
N ASP A 25 19.26 14.73 -0.68
CA ASP A 25 19.22 13.56 0.20
C ASP A 25 18.47 13.94 1.47
N GLY A 26 17.27 13.39 1.49
CA GLY A 26 16.23 13.56 2.45
C GLY A 26 15.25 14.68 2.15
N ILE A 27 14.49 14.61 1.02
CA ILE A 27 13.41 15.59 0.71
C ILE A 27 12.42 15.77 1.87
N ARG A 28 12.28 14.76 2.74
CA ARG A 28 11.49 14.83 3.98
C ARG A 28 11.87 16.02 4.86
N ASP A 29 13.14 16.39 4.87
CA ASP A 29 13.65 17.45 5.73
C ASP A 29 13.28 18.85 5.26
N MET A 30 12.64 18.97 4.11
CA MET A 30 12.12 20.22 3.55
C MET A 30 10.66 20.49 3.91
N VAL A 31 10.01 19.59 4.69
CA VAL A 31 8.64 19.75 5.18
C VAL A 31 8.59 19.51 6.69
N TYR A 32 7.64 20.15 7.36
CA TYR A 32 7.39 19.89 8.79
C TYR A 32 6.61 18.58 8.97
N ASP A 33 5.58 18.38 8.13
CA ASP A 33 4.77 17.15 8.13
C ASP A 33 4.70 16.55 6.73
N ILE A 34 5.23 15.33 6.61
CA ILE A 34 5.23 14.54 5.35
C ILE A 34 3.84 14.15 4.88
N ASN A 35 2.83 14.21 5.76
CA ASN A 35 1.44 13.87 5.45
C ASN A 35 0.61 15.11 5.14
N SER A 36 1.17 16.31 5.25
CA SER A 36 0.50 17.56 4.89
C SER A 36 0.38 17.72 3.37
N PRO A 37 -0.84 17.69 2.78
CA PRO A 37 -1.02 17.92 1.35
C PRO A 37 -0.49 19.26 0.88
N GLY A 38 -0.72 20.31 1.67
CA GLY A 38 -0.30 21.66 1.33
C GLY A 38 1.23 21.84 1.31
N GLU A 39 1.95 21.24 2.27
CA GLU A 39 3.41 21.28 2.28
C GLU A 39 4.00 20.43 1.15
N SER A 40 3.42 19.25 0.90
CA SER A 40 3.84 18.38 -0.20
C SER A 40 3.70 19.07 -1.56
N THR A 41 2.53 19.63 -1.85
CA THR A 41 2.29 20.37 -3.09
C THR A 41 3.25 21.56 -3.23
N ARG A 42 3.51 22.28 -2.14
CA ARG A 42 4.39 23.46 -2.16
C ARG A 42 5.83 23.09 -2.50
N ILE A 43 6.40 22.07 -1.86
CA ILE A 43 7.79 21.67 -2.13
C ILE A 43 7.96 21.12 -3.54
N ILE A 44 7.00 20.33 -4.01
CA ILE A 44 7.04 19.78 -5.36
C ILE A 44 6.92 20.86 -6.42
N SER A 45 6.06 21.85 -6.21
CA SER A 45 5.98 23.01 -7.09
C SER A 45 7.31 23.77 -7.15
N LYS A 46 8.03 23.88 -6.02
CA LYS A 46 9.37 24.47 -5.98
C LYS A 46 10.40 23.64 -6.78
N LEU A 47 10.39 22.31 -6.62
CA LEU A 47 11.28 21.43 -7.41
C LEU A 47 11.04 21.60 -8.91
N MET A 48 9.78 21.62 -9.33
CA MET A 48 9.39 21.82 -10.72
C MET A 48 9.83 23.19 -11.22
N GLN A 49 9.65 24.26 -10.41
CA GLN A 49 10.10 25.59 -10.74
C GLN A 49 11.62 25.64 -10.95
N TRP A 50 12.40 25.08 -10.03
CA TRP A 50 13.86 25.08 -10.13
C TRP A 50 14.37 24.31 -11.35
N THR A 51 13.73 23.16 -11.68
CA THR A 51 14.09 22.40 -12.89
C THR A 51 13.81 23.20 -14.15
N ASP A 52 12.69 23.92 -14.21
CA ASP A 52 12.32 24.73 -15.37
C ASP A 52 13.17 25.99 -15.48
N ASP A 53 13.29 26.78 -14.41
CA ASP A 53 14.03 28.04 -14.41
C ASP A 53 15.52 27.87 -14.73
N ARG A 54 16.13 26.79 -14.28
CA ARG A 54 17.56 26.51 -14.39
C ARG A 54 17.95 25.47 -15.39
N GLN A 55 16.96 24.75 -15.98
CA GLN A 55 17.17 23.63 -16.90
C GLN A 55 18.12 22.57 -16.30
N ILE A 56 17.88 22.23 -15.02
CA ILE A 56 18.67 21.27 -14.23
C ILE A 56 17.88 19.99 -14.00
N HIS A 57 18.62 18.93 -13.69
CA HIS A 57 18.06 17.68 -13.19
C HIS A 57 18.11 17.63 -11.66
N ILE A 58 17.01 17.26 -11.01
CA ILE A 58 16.96 17.16 -9.54
C ILE A 58 16.63 15.71 -9.15
N HIS A 59 17.55 15.08 -8.41
CA HIS A 59 17.32 13.82 -7.74
C HIS A 59 16.85 14.06 -6.31
N THR A 60 15.75 13.46 -5.91
CA THR A 60 15.28 13.46 -4.51
C THR A 60 15.32 12.05 -3.94
N ILE A 61 15.70 11.93 -2.68
CA ILE A 61 15.74 10.66 -1.96
C ILE A 61 14.68 10.66 -0.89
N LEU A 62 13.87 9.61 -0.87
CA LEU A 62 12.80 9.41 0.12
C LEU A 62 12.75 7.93 0.53
N HIS A 63 12.69 7.67 1.84
CA HIS A 63 12.53 6.32 2.35
C HIS A 63 11.13 5.78 2.08
N GLN A 64 11.05 4.48 1.82
CA GLN A 64 9.78 3.77 1.74
C GLN A 64 9.13 3.59 3.12
N ASN A 65 7.85 3.26 3.13
CA ASN A 65 7.17 2.78 4.31
C ASN A 65 7.76 1.42 4.76
N LYS A 66 7.69 1.17 6.07
CA LYS A 66 7.98 -0.17 6.58
C LYS A 66 6.75 -1.04 6.37
N GLY A 67 6.77 -1.92 5.38
CA GLY A 67 5.74 -2.94 5.17
C GLY A 67 4.94 -2.85 3.88
N ASP A 68 5.09 -1.80 3.11
CA ASP A 68 4.57 -1.71 1.74
C ASP A 68 5.61 -1.10 0.79
N GLU A 69 5.36 -1.18 -0.51
CA GLU A 69 6.25 -0.64 -1.55
C GLU A 69 6.02 0.85 -1.82
N ASN A 70 5.16 1.51 -1.06
CA ASN A 70 4.82 2.90 -1.30
C ASN A 70 5.87 3.85 -0.70
N ALA A 71 6.12 4.93 -1.39
CA ALA A 71 6.91 6.02 -0.87
C ALA A 71 6.22 6.65 0.36
N ARG A 72 7.01 7.05 1.34
CA ARG A 72 6.50 7.45 2.65
C ARG A 72 5.75 8.77 2.63
N GLY A 73 4.53 8.76 3.18
CA GLY A 73 3.70 9.94 3.41
C GLY A 73 3.05 10.50 2.14
N HIS A 74 2.27 11.57 2.30
CA HIS A 74 1.62 12.25 1.19
C HIS A 74 2.63 12.82 0.18
N ILE A 75 3.78 13.30 0.67
CA ILE A 75 4.87 13.78 -0.18
C ILE A 75 5.38 12.71 -1.14
N GLY A 76 5.45 11.44 -0.71
CA GLY A 76 5.85 10.33 -1.57
C GLY A 76 4.86 10.08 -2.71
N THR A 77 3.57 10.15 -2.43
CA THR A 77 2.51 10.02 -3.45
C THR A 77 2.62 11.14 -4.50
N GLU A 78 2.80 12.39 -4.03
CA GLU A 78 2.91 13.53 -4.93
C GLU A 78 4.21 13.51 -5.75
N LEU A 79 5.34 13.07 -5.18
CA LEU A 79 6.58 12.87 -5.93
C LEU A 79 6.40 11.83 -7.03
N ASN A 80 5.81 10.68 -6.73
CA ASN A 80 5.55 9.63 -7.73
C ASN A 80 4.68 10.14 -8.88
N ASN A 81 3.69 11.01 -8.58
CA ASN A 81 2.80 11.58 -9.58
C ASN A 81 3.50 12.59 -10.52
N LYS A 82 4.57 13.25 -10.06
CA LYS A 82 5.23 14.34 -10.79
C LYS A 82 6.60 13.97 -11.33
N ALA A 83 7.31 13.03 -10.71
CA ALA A 83 8.61 12.59 -11.18
C ALA A 83 8.53 11.99 -12.58
N GLU A 84 9.56 12.20 -13.37
CA GLU A 84 9.75 11.52 -14.66
C GLU A 84 10.13 10.06 -14.44
N THR A 85 11.01 9.83 -13.50
CA THR A 85 11.51 8.50 -13.16
C THR A 85 11.53 8.32 -11.65
N VAL A 86 11.02 7.19 -11.18
CA VAL A 86 11.10 6.74 -9.79
C VAL A 86 11.87 5.42 -9.76
N LEU A 87 13.01 5.43 -9.12
CA LEU A 87 13.88 4.28 -8.93
C LEU A 87 13.66 3.68 -7.55
N LEU A 88 13.60 2.37 -7.50
CA LEU A 88 13.58 1.59 -6.27
C LEU A 88 14.98 1.02 -6.03
N VAL A 89 15.56 1.31 -4.87
CA VAL A 89 16.84 0.75 -4.42
C VAL A 89 16.60 -0.10 -3.19
N GLU A 90 16.82 -1.40 -3.33
CA GLU A 90 16.57 -2.39 -2.29
C GLU A 90 17.83 -3.23 -2.01
N LYS A 91 17.99 -3.68 -0.76
CA LYS A 91 18.97 -4.72 -0.45
C LYS A 91 18.52 -6.07 -1.03
N ASP A 92 19.46 -6.81 -1.61
CA ASP A 92 19.18 -8.19 -2.01
C ASP A 92 18.85 -9.04 -0.78
N LYS A 93 17.82 -9.91 -0.92
CA LYS A 93 17.31 -10.70 0.22
C LYS A 93 18.28 -11.80 0.68
N ASN A 94 19.11 -12.28 -0.23
CA ASN A 94 20.04 -13.38 0.03
C ASN A 94 21.47 -12.88 0.33
N ASN A 95 21.77 -11.66 -0.12
CA ASN A 95 23.08 -11.04 0.11
C ASN A 95 22.92 -9.55 0.44
N SER A 96 23.01 -9.21 1.72
CA SER A 96 22.84 -7.84 2.20
C SER A 96 23.90 -6.85 1.68
N ASP A 97 25.01 -7.34 1.11
CA ASP A 97 26.07 -6.48 0.56
C ASP A 97 25.69 -5.98 -0.84
N ILE A 98 24.72 -6.61 -1.50
CA ILE A 98 24.21 -6.24 -2.81
C ILE A 98 22.98 -5.35 -2.66
N SER A 99 22.95 -4.27 -3.43
CA SER A 99 21.80 -3.41 -3.61
C SER A 99 21.31 -3.53 -5.05
N ARG A 100 20.01 -3.75 -5.21
CA ARG A 100 19.33 -3.83 -6.50
C ARG A 100 18.70 -2.49 -6.84
N VAL A 101 18.77 -2.09 -8.09
CA VAL A 101 18.08 -0.92 -8.64
C VAL A 101 17.10 -1.38 -9.71
N SER A 102 15.87 -0.92 -9.61
CA SER A 102 14.82 -1.18 -10.61
C SER A 102 13.95 0.07 -10.82
N ALA A 103 13.32 0.18 -11.98
CA ALA A 103 12.31 1.21 -12.20
C ALA A 103 11.02 0.85 -11.43
N MET A 104 10.47 1.81 -10.69
CA MET A 104 9.12 1.72 -10.14
C MET A 104 8.13 2.40 -11.06
N HIS A 105 8.47 3.61 -11.52
CA HIS A 105 7.75 4.35 -12.55
C HIS A 105 8.75 5.02 -13.46
N ILE A 106 8.54 4.91 -14.75
CA ILE A 106 9.35 5.58 -15.76
C ILE A 106 8.44 6.03 -16.90
N ARG A 107 8.59 7.30 -17.34
CA ARG A 107 7.82 7.85 -18.46
C ARG A 107 8.53 7.68 -19.77
N ALA A 108 9.84 7.50 -19.74
CA ALA A 108 10.69 7.23 -20.89
C ALA A 108 10.84 5.70 -21.13
N MET A 109 11.85 5.31 -21.88
CA MET A 109 12.20 3.92 -22.11
C MET A 109 12.67 3.26 -20.82
N ASP A 110 12.12 2.09 -20.52
CA ASP A 110 12.50 1.29 -19.36
C ASP A 110 13.93 0.73 -19.53
N PHE A 111 14.54 0.33 -18.42
CA PHE A 111 15.87 -0.27 -18.38
C PHE A 111 15.86 -1.58 -17.60
N GLU A 112 16.79 -2.46 -17.93
CA GLU A 112 16.97 -3.70 -17.21
C GLU A 112 17.45 -3.44 -15.77
N PRO A 113 16.81 -4.04 -14.75
CA PRO A 113 17.27 -3.92 -13.38
C PRO A 113 18.72 -4.34 -13.22
N PHE A 114 19.47 -3.58 -12.48
CA PHE A 114 20.87 -3.88 -12.18
C PHE A 114 21.15 -3.90 -10.69
N ALA A 115 22.32 -4.39 -10.32
CA ALA A 115 22.73 -4.42 -8.91
C ALA A 115 24.15 -3.88 -8.75
N PHE A 116 24.42 -3.36 -7.57
CA PHE A 116 25.75 -2.89 -7.17
C PHE A 116 26.06 -3.33 -5.75
N ARG A 117 27.34 -3.36 -5.44
CA ARG A 117 27.87 -3.50 -4.07
C ARG A 117 28.76 -2.32 -3.75
N ILE A 118 28.96 -2.05 -2.48
CA ILE A 118 29.96 -1.08 -2.02
C ILE A 118 31.27 -1.85 -1.79
N ASN A 119 32.31 -1.46 -2.48
CA ASN A 119 33.65 -2.09 -2.35
C ASN A 119 34.39 -1.54 -1.12
N ASP A 120 35.58 -2.12 -0.86
CA ASP A 120 36.41 -1.75 0.29
C ASP A 120 36.90 -0.27 0.30
N ARG A 121 36.76 0.40 -0.86
CA ARG A 121 37.06 1.84 -1.00
C ARG A 121 35.84 2.72 -0.81
N ALA A 122 34.73 2.17 -0.31
CA ALA A 122 33.43 2.83 -0.17
C ALA A 122 32.85 3.38 -1.49
N LEU A 123 33.18 2.77 -2.62
CA LEU A 123 32.64 3.13 -3.93
C LEU A 123 31.66 2.07 -4.43
N PRO A 124 30.60 2.47 -5.15
CA PRO A 124 29.70 1.52 -5.80
C PRO A 124 30.41 0.79 -6.93
N GLU A 125 30.22 -0.52 -7.00
CA GLU A 125 30.75 -1.41 -8.02
C GLU A 125 29.60 -2.23 -8.61
N LEU A 126 29.45 -2.23 -9.92
CA LEU A 126 28.39 -2.98 -10.60
C LEU A 126 28.60 -4.49 -10.39
N VAL A 127 27.53 -5.20 -10.08
CA VAL A 127 27.53 -6.66 -10.01
C VAL A 127 27.17 -7.19 -11.39
N GLU A 128 28.19 -7.69 -12.12
CA GLU A 128 28.00 -8.27 -13.44
C GLU A 128 27.14 -9.54 -13.36
N ASN A 129 26.33 -9.78 -14.40
CA ASN A 129 25.45 -10.93 -14.52
C ASN A 129 24.49 -11.12 -13.32
N TYR A 130 24.11 -10.03 -12.65
CA TYR A 130 23.07 -10.09 -11.61
C TYR A 130 21.76 -10.56 -12.24
N ALA A 131 21.36 -11.79 -11.93
CA ALA A 131 20.04 -12.29 -12.26
C ALA A 131 19.10 -11.95 -11.09
N PRO A 132 18.12 -11.03 -11.27
CA PRO A 132 17.11 -10.81 -10.26
C PRO A 132 16.43 -12.15 -9.97
N GLN A 133 16.50 -12.64 -8.74
CA GLN A 133 15.61 -13.74 -8.38
C GLN A 133 14.20 -13.22 -8.52
N GLU A 134 13.45 -13.79 -9.45
CA GLU A 134 12.02 -13.53 -9.54
C GLU A 134 11.45 -13.68 -8.14
N ARG A 135 10.72 -12.67 -7.69
CA ARG A 135 9.87 -12.84 -6.49
C ARG A 135 9.11 -14.13 -6.76
N LYS A 136 9.39 -15.20 -6.01
CA LYS A 136 8.47 -16.34 -5.99
C LYS A 136 7.13 -15.70 -5.79
N ALA A 137 6.28 -15.79 -6.82
CA ALA A 137 4.97 -15.15 -6.85
C ALA A 137 4.39 -15.29 -5.46
N GLY A 138 4.19 -14.17 -4.78
CA GLY A 138 3.66 -14.20 -3.43
C GLY A 138 2.44 -15.08 -3.50
N ARG A 139 2.20 -15.90 -2.45
CA ARG A 139 1.06 -16.80 -2.36
C ARG A 139 -0.09 -16.20 -3.16
N PRO A 140 -0.62 -16.89 -4.20
CA PRO A 140 -1.60 -16.30 -5.11
C PRO A 140 -2.55 -15.46 -4.27
N GLN A 141 -2.73 -14.20 -4.60
CA GLN A 141 -3.69 -13.37 -3.87
C GLN A 141 -4.98 -14.12 -3.96
N GLN A 142 -5.37 -14.79 -2.86
CA GLN A 142 -6.68 -15.40 -2.79
C GLN A 142 -7.65 -14.26 -3.04
N GLU A 143 -8.51 -14.44 -4.02
CA GLU A 143 -9.56 -13.45 -4.28
C GLU A 143 -10.18 -13.03 -2.95
N PRO A 144 -10.41 -11.73 -2.73
CA PRO A 144 -11.03 -11.27 -1.50
C PRO A 144 -12.31 -12.08 -1.25
N PHE A 145 -12.49 -12.56 -0.03
CA PHE A 145 -13.67 -13.32 0.32
C PHE A 145 -14.92 -12.49 0.07
N ASP A 146 -15.73 -12.94 -0.86
CA ASP A 146 -17.04 -12.38 -1.17
C ASP A 146 -18.10 -13.42 -0.79
N ALA A 147 -18.85 -13.15 0.27
CA ALA A 147 -19.86 -14.06 0.77
C ALA A 147 -20.96 -14.36 -0.25
N TYR A 148 -21.27 -13.42 -1.14
CA TYR A 148 -22.27 -13.60 -2.19
C TYR A 148 -21.79 -14.51 -3.33
N ARG A 149 -20.50 -14.46 -3.67
CA ARG A 149 -19.94 -15.28 -4.76
C ARG A 149 -19.49 -16.66 -4.30
N HIS A 150 -19.01 -16.77 -3.06
CA HIS A 150 -18.39 -18.00 -2.56
C HIS A 150 -19.32 -18.90 -1.75
N ILE A 151 -20.53 -18.44 -1.44
CA ILE A 151 -21.52 -19.18 -0.65
C ILE A 151 -22.82 -19.19 -1.43
N THR A 152 -23.39 -20.38 -1.64
CA THR A 152 -24.65 -20.53 -2.34
C THR A 152 -25.85 -20.16 -1.46
N GLU A 153 -26.98 -19.79 -2.07
CA GLU A 153 -28.23 -19.53 -1.34
C GLU A 153 -28.61 -20.68 -0.41
N GLN A 154 -28.51 -21.90 -0.89
CA GLN A 154 -28.83 -23.08 -0.09
C GLN A 154 -27.93 -23.21 1.15
N GLN A 155 -26.62 -22.93 1.01
CA GLN A 155 -25.71 -22.92 2.15
C GLN A 155 -26.06 -21.82 3.14
N HIS A 156 -26.45 -20.63 2.67
CA HIS A 156 -26.93 -19.56 3.54
C HIS A 156 -28.16 -19.98 4.32
N ARG A 157 -29.18 -20.55 3.65
CA ARG A 157 -30.42 -21.02 4.30
C ARG A 157 -30.13 -22.03 5.40
N ILE A 158 -29.45 -23.11 5.06
CA ILE A 158 -29.14 -24.18 6.02
C ILE A 158 -28.34 -23.66 7.21
N ALA A 159 -27.30 -22.86 6.96
CA ALA A 159 -26.45 -22.32 8.02
C ALA A 159 -27.19 -21.33 8.94
N LEU A 160 -28.01 -20.44 8.37
CA LEU A 160 -28.79 -19.47 9.14
C LEU A 160 -29.90 -20.16 9.94
N GLU A 161 -30.64 -21.09 9.34
CA GLU A 161 -31.64 -21.89 10.07
C GLU A 161 -31.01 -22.65 11.24
N ALA A 162 -29.84 -23.28 11.01
CA ALA A 162 -29.14 -24.00 12.08
C ALA A 162 -28.65 -23.06 13.20
N ALA A 163 -28.07 -21.90 12.84
CA ALA A 163 -27.61 -20.92 13.82
C ALA A 163 -28.76 -20.39 14.66
N PHE A 164 -29.87 -19.99 14.02
CA PHE A 164 -31.00 -19.35 14.69
C PHE A 164 -32.01 -20.35 15.29
N ALA A 165 -31.89 -21.64 15.01
CA ALA A 165 -32.60 -22.70 15.72
C ALA A 165 -32.11 -22.84 17.19
N LEU A 166 -30.83 -22.52 17.46
CA LEU A 166 -30.25 -22.60 18.79
C LEU A 166 -30.66 -21.41 19.67
N LYS A 167 -30.80 -20.23 19.07
CA LYS A 167 -31.17 -18.99 19.77
C LYS A 167 -31.79 -18.02 18.75
N SER A 168 -32.94 -17.45 19.06
CA SER A 168 -33.70 -16.58 18.16
C SER A 168 -33.06 -15.21 17.92
N GLU A 169 -32.22 -14.74 18.82
CA GLU A 169 -31.58 -13.44 18.78
C GLU A 169 -30.13 -13.51 19.27
N TYR A 170 -29.23 -12.82 18.61
CA TYR A 170 -27.80 -12.79 18.94
C TYR A 170 -27.28 -11.38 19.13
N GLY A 171 -26.41 -11.17 20.13
CA GLY A 171 -25.48 -10.05 20.13
C GLY A 171 -24.39 -10.21 19.06
N TYR A 172 -23.67 -9.14 18.71
CA TYR A 172 -22.70 -9.19 17.60
C TYR A 172 -21.66 -10.30 17.73
N LYS A 173 -20.99 -10.40 18.88
CA LYS A 173 -19.93 -11.41 19.11
C LYS A 173 -20.47 -12.83 19.16
N GLU A 174 -21.63 -13.00 19.80
CA GLU A 174 -22.29 -14.32 19.83
C GLU A 174 -22.76 -14.75 18.43
N LEU A 175 -23.23 -13.81 17.60
CA LEU A 175 -23.61 -14.09 16.21
C LEU A 175 -22.40 -14.53 15.40
N GLU A 176 -21.27 -13.85 15.56
CA GLU A 176 -20.02 -14.21 14.86
C GLU A 176 -19.64 -15.66 15.15
N ASP A 177 -19.59 -16.05 16.43
CA ASP A 177 -19.25 -17.42 16.85
C ASP A 177 -20.27 -18.44 16.33
N ALA A 178 -21.57 -18.13 16.40
CA ALA A 178 -22.64 -18.99 15.90
C ALA A 178 -22.54 -19.21 14.38
N LEU A 179 -22.27 -18.13 13.62
CA LEU A 179 -22.09 -18.20 12.16
C LEU A 179 -20.85 -19.00 11.78
N ILE A 180 -19.71 -18.82 12.45
CA ILE A 180 -18.50 -19.60 12.19
C ILE A 180 -18.79 -21.09 12.30
N ASN A 181 -19.50 -21.51 13.36
CA ASN A 181 -19.85 -22.91 13.58
C ASN A 181 -20.88 -23.44 12.57
N ALA A 182 -21.95 -22.67 12.31
CA ALA A 182 -23.01 -23.08 11.41
C ALA A 182 -22.53 -23.18 9.95
N TYR A 183 -21.71 -22.24 9.49
CA TYR A 183 -21.16 -22.28 8.13
C TYR A 183 -20.09 -23.35 7.96
N ALA A 184 -19.35 -23.70 9.02
CA ALA A 184 -18.45 -24.85 8.98
C ALA A 184 -19.18 -26.15 8.70
N ALA A 185 -20.39 -26.32 9.25
CA ALA A 185 -21.23 -27.52 9.01
C ALA A 185 -21.68 -27.66 7.54
N VAL A 186 -21.80 -26.56 6.79
CA VAL A 186 -22.11 -26.57 5.35
C VAL A 186 -20.86 -26.45 4.47
N GLY A 187 -19.66 -26.72 5.03
CA GLY A 187 -18.40 -26.76 4.29
C GLY A 187 -17.71 -25.41 4.06
N VAL A 188 -18.22 -24.33 4.64
CA VAL A 188 -17.66 -22.99 4.50
C VAL A 188 -16.80 -22.63 5.71
N LYS A 189 -15.48 -22.62 5.57
CA LYS A 189 -14.54 -22.26 6.63
C LYS A 189 -14.40 -20.74 6.74
N LEU A 190 -14.91 -20.18 7.83
CA LEU A 190 -14.79 -18.76 8.17
C LEU A 190 -13.72 -18.54 9.24
N ASN A 191 -12.94 -17.47 9.09
CA ASN A 191 -12.17 -16.89 10.17
C ASN A 191 -12.84 -15.58 10.60
N HIS A 192 -12.34 -14.92 11.67
CA HIS A 192 -12.88 -13.67 12.17
C HIS A 192 -13.14 -12.62 11.04
N HIS A 193 -12.16 -12.35 10.18
CA HIS A 193 -12.31 -11.35 9.11
C HIS A 193 -13.40 -11.73 8.09
N LYS A 194 -13.49 -13.01 7.73
CA LYS A 194 -14.53 -13.52 6.82
C LYS A 194 -15.91 -13.48 7.48
N ALA A 195 -16.01 -13.77 8.78
CA ALA A 195 -17.27 -13.70 9.51
C ALA A 195 -17.79 -12.26 9.62
N VAL A 196 -16.93 -11.28 9.86
CA VAL A 196 -17.29 -9.85 9.84
C VAL A 196 -17.80 -9.41 8.45
N SER A 197 -17.11 -9.82 7.39
CA SER A 197 -17.54 -9.56 6.01
C SER A 197 -18.90 -10.23 5.71
N LEU A 198 -19.08 -11.46 6.15
CA LEU A 198 -20.33 -12.20 6.01
C LEU A 198 -21.49 -11.50 6.73
N ILE A 199 -21.34 -11.10 7.99
CA ILE A 199 -22.37 -10.37 8.72
C ILE A 199 -22.80 -9.10 7.97
N THR A 200 -21.83 -8.38 7.40
CA THR A 200 -22.12 -7.19 6.59
C THR A 200 -22.95 -7.53 5.36
N THR A 201 -22.60 -8.62 4.65
CA THR A 201 -23.36 -9.10 3.48
C THR A 201 -24.76 -9.57 3.87
N LEU A 202 -24.89 -10.36 4.93
CA LEU A 202 -26.20 -10.85 5.42
C LEU A 202 -27.14 -9.69 5.79
N ARG A 203 -26.62 -8.63 6.41
CA ARG A 203 -27.38 -7.41 6.70
C ARG A 203 -27.80 -6.66 5.44
N SER A 204 -26.87 -6.45 4.52
CA SER A 204 -27.15 -5.71 3.28
C SER A 204 -28.20 -6.42 2.42
N LYS A 205 -28.23 -7.75 2.47
CA LYS A 205 -29.20 -8.61 1.77
C LYS A 205 -30.46 -8.87 2.59
N ARG A 206 -30.62 -8.27 3.78
CA ARG A 206 -31.73 -8.47 4.69
C ARG A 206 -31.99 -9.94 5.08
N MET A 207 -30.97 -10.77 5.03
CA MET A 207 -31.05 -12.15 5.54
C MET A 207 -31.06 -12.16 7.07
N ILE A 208 -30.42 -11.20 7.69
CA ILE A 208 -30.50 -10.89 9.10
C ILE A 208 -30.82 -9.39 9.27
N VAL A 209 -31.58 -9.06 10.27
CA VAL A 209 -31.92 -7.67 10.63
C VAL A 209 -31.48 -7.38 12.07
N GLN A 210 -31.14 -6.12 12.33
CA GLN A 210 -30.77 -5.68 13.66
C GLN A 210 -31.88 -4.77 14.21
N GLU A 211 -32.61 -5.25 15.18
CA GLU A 211 -33.66 -4.50 15.82
C GLU A 211 -33.10 -3.67 16.99
N ASN A 212 -33.54 -2.40 17.06
CA ASN A 212 -33.14 -1.45 18.11
C ASN A 212 -31.62 -1.33 18.34
N GLY A 213 -30.80 -1.60 17.31
CA GLY A 213 -29.35 -1.43 17.34
C GLY A 213 -28.57 -2.40 18.23
N ARG A 214 -29.19 -3.45 18.79
CA ARG A 214 -28.53 -4.32 19.76
C ARG A 214 -28.46 -5.80 19.42
N LYS A 215 -29.52 -6.38 18.82
CA LYS A 215 -29.58 -7.83 18.55
C LYS A 215 -29.95 -8.11 17.10
N TYR A 216 -29.45 -9.22 16.60
CA TYR A 216 -29.67 -9.70 15.24
C TYR A 216 -30.69 -10.84 15.27
N THR A 217 -31.65 -10.79 14.35
CA THR A 217 -32.69 -11.80 14.10
C THR A 217 -32.60 -12.28 12.66
N PHE A 218 -33.02 -13.51 12.40
CA PHE A 218 -33.03 -14.12 11.07
C PHE A 218 -34.34 -13.84 10.34
N MET A 219 -34.23 -13.57 9.04
CA MET A 219 -35.36 -13.36 8.14
C MET A 219 -35.48 -14.53 7.17
N PRO A 220 -36.38 -15.54 7.44
CA PRO A 220 -36.47 -16.75 6.61
C PRO A 220 -36.87 -16.49 5.17
N ASP A 221 -37.67 -15.43 4.92
CA ASP A 221 -38.21 -15.09 3.61
C ASP A 221 -37.27 -14.20 2.77
N PHE A 222 -35.96 -14.24 3.03
CA PHE A 222 -35.01 -13.47 2.25
C PHE A 222 -34.93 -13.98 0.79
N HIS A 223 -34.73 -13.03 -0.13
CA HIS A 223 -34.38 -13.30 -1.52
C HIS A 223 -32.87 -13.10 -1.74
N TYR A 224 -32.25 -14.08 -2.42
CA TYR A 224 -30.81 -14.09 -2.66
C TYR A 224 -30.39 -13.19 -3.83
#